data_370d8edfb3a3f1b6781f6fa97991d4f1
#
_entry.id   370d8edfb3a3f1b6781f6fa97991d4f1
#
_cell.length_a   1.000
_cell.length_b   1.000
_cell.length_c   1.000
_cell.angle_alpha   90.00
_cell.angle_beta   90.00
_cell.angle_gamma   90.00
#
_symmetry.space_group_name_H-M   'P 1'
#
loop_
_entity.id
_entity.type
_entity.pdbx_description
1 polymer ?
#
loop_
_entity_poly.entity_id
_entity_poly.type
_entity_poly.pdbx_seq_one_letter_code
_entity_poly.pdbx_strand_id
1 'polypeptide(L)'
;IRDRCGPGAVFWMWVIALLGASSSFVESTLAQLYKIKGKDSFIGGPAYYMRKGLKQPWMGALFAVLITITFGFAFNSVQSNTLCAAFEGAFGFDHAVVGGIITALTLTIIFGGVQRIAKVSSIIVPIMALGYIALALIIVLLNIKELPGVLALIVGHAFGWEQALGGGVGMALMQGIKRGLFSNEAGMGSAPNVAATAHVSHPVKQGLIQTLGVFTDTLIICTCTAFIILFSGAPLDGSTNGVQLTQHALTNEIGPSGAIFVAVALFFFAFSSILGNYYYGEANVRYLTHLSLIHI
;
A
#
# COMPACT_ATOMS: atom_id res chain seq x y z
N ILE A 1 -4.94 0.72 -13.67
CA ILE A 1 -5.87 1.23 -14.68
C ILE A 1 -5.55 0.46 -15.95
N ARG A 2 -6.20 -0.67 -16.18
CA ARG A 2 -5.89 -1.55 -17.31
C ARG A 2 -7.00 -1.46 -18.36
N ASP A 3 -6.60 -1.63 -19.62
CA ASP A 3 -7.24 -1.53 -20.94
C ASP A 3 -8.76 -1.76 -21.09
N ARG A 4 -9.44 -2.30 -20.09
CA ARG A 4 -10.89 -2.60 -20.16
C ARG A 4 -11.72 -1.94 -19.07
N CYS A 5 -11.07 -1.29 -18.10
CA CYS A 5 -11.76 -0.73 -16.92
C CYS A 5 -11.71 0.80 -16.90
N GLY A 6 -10.83 1.40 -17.68
CA GLY A 6 -10.70 2.84 -17.82
C GLY A 6 -10.51 3.61 -16.51
N PRO A 7 -10.60 4.93 -16.56
CA PRO A 7 -10.51 5.85 -15.41
C PRO A 7 -11.56 5.59 -14.32
N GLY A 8 -12.68 4.94 -14.64
CA GLY A 8 -13.77 4.68 -13.70
C GLY A 8 -13.40 3.84 -12.47
N ALA A 9 -12.32 3.04 -12.56
CA ALA A 9 -11.80 2.30 -11.42
C ALA A 9 -11.35 3.22 -10.27
N VAL A 10 -10.94 4.47 -10.57
CA VAL A 10 -10.53 5.47 -9.57
C VAL A 10 -11.71 5.86 -8.68
N PHE A 11 -12.90 6.08 -9.26
CA PHE A 11 -14.10 6.38 -8.48
C PHE A 11 -14.43 5.26 -7.49
N TRP A 12 -14.42 4.01 -7.94
CA TRP A 12 -14.71 2.87 -7.08
C TRP A 12 -13.63 2.61 -6.02
N MET A 13 -12.39 2.98 -6.32
CA MET A 13 -11.30 3.00 -5.33
C MET A 13 -11.59 4.00 -4.20
N TRP A 14 -12.11 5.20 -4.50
CA TRP A 14 -12.53 6.15 -3.47
C TRP A 14 -13.68 5.62 -2.61
N VAL A 15 -14.69 5.04 -3.24
CA VAL A 15 -15.84 4.45 -2.51
C VAL A 15 -15.38 3.34 -1.56
N ILE A 16 -14.51 2.43 -2.03
CA ILE A 16 -14.04 1.33 -1.16
C ILE A 16 -13.11 1.83 -0.04
N ALA A 17 -12.38 2.92 -0.24
CA ALA A 17 -11.59 3.53 0.82
C ALA A 17 -12.46 4.05 1.96
N LEU A 18 -13.60 4.70 1.65
CA LEU A 18 -14.56 5.16 2.65
C LEU A 18 -15.16 3.97 3.44
N LEU A 19 -15.54 2.90 2.75
CA LEU A 19 -16.09 1.70 3.39
C LEU A 19 -15.01 0.93 4.18
N GLY A 20 -13.84 0.75 3.58
CA GLY A 20 -12.71 0.03 4.17
C GLY A 20 -12.15 0.72 5.43
N ALA A 21 -12.25 2.04 5.50
CA ALA A 21 -11.83 2.81 6.67
C ALA A 21 -12.52 2.35 7.97
N SER A 22 -13.79 1.94 7.90
CA SER A 22 -14.52 1.38 9.04
C SER A 22 -13.95 0.04 9.49
N SER A 23 -13.57 -0.84 8.55
CA SER A 23 -12.91 -2.11 8.86
C SER A 23 -11.55 -1.87 9.52
N SER A 24 -10.74 -0.96 8.98
CA SER A 24 -9.43 -0.59 9.53
C SER A 24 -9.55 -0.03 10.96
N PHE A 25 -10.58 0.78 11.21
CA PHE A 25 -10.88 1.29 12.55
C PHE A 25 -11.14 0.17 13.54
N VAL A 26 -12.04 -0.76 13.19
CA VAL A 26 -12.46 -1.85 14.08
C VAL A 26 -11.29 -2.80 14.35
N GLU A 27 -10.61 -3.29 13.31
CA GLU A 27 -9.53 -4.26 13.47
C GLU A 27 -8.34 -3.70 14.24
N SER A 28 -8.00 -2.42 14.05
CA SER A 28 -6.91 -1.77 14.77
C SER A 28 -7.25 -1.44 16.21
N THR A 29 -8.51 -1.09 16.50
CA THR A 29 -9.02 -0.92 17.86
C THR A 29 -8.99 -2.25 18.62
N LEU A 30 -9.45 -3.35 17.99
CA LEU A 30 -9.39 -4.69 18.57
C LEU A 30 -7.95 -5.15 18.81
N ALA A 31 -7.04 -4.87 17.88
CA ALA A 31 -5.63 -5.21 18.06
C ALA A 31 -5.01 -4.51 19.27
N GLN A 32 -5.36 -3.26 19.52
CA GLN A 32 -4.94 -2.53 20.72
C GLN A 32 -5.58 -3.07 22.01
N LEU A 33 -6.85 -3.47 21.95
CA LEU A 33 -7.58 -3.99 23.12
C LEU A 33 -7.02 -5.34 23.59
N TYR A 34 -6.67 -6.23 22.66
CA TYR A 34 -6.23 -7.59 22.95
C TYR A 34 -4.71 -7.80 22.86
N LYS A 35 -3.92 -6.73 22.71
CA LYS A 35 -2.46 -6.82 22.69
C LYS A 35 -1.88 -7.41 23.97
N ILE A 36 -0.67 -7.93 23.86
CA ILE A 36 0.12 -8.44 24.98
C ILE A 36 1.44 -7.65 25.08
N LYS A 37 2.01 -7.65 26.27
CA LYS A 37 3.34 -7.07 26.50
C LYS A 37 4.39 -8.06 26.02
N GLY A 38 5.18 -7.69 25.01
CA GLY A 38 6.37 -8.41 24.58
C GLY A 38 7.62 -7.95 25.36
N LYS A 39 8.81 -8.42 24.95
CA LYS A 39 10.10 -8.00 25.54
C LYS A 39 10.37 -6.53 25.29
N ASP A 40 10.30 -6.11 24.02
CA ASP A 40 10.71 -4.77 23.59
C ASP A 40 9.55 -3.86 23.20
N SER A 41 8.37 -4.42 22.92
CA SER A 41 7.19 -3.69 22.47
C SER A 41 5.92 -4.48 22.78
N PHE A 42 4.74 -3.87 22.55
CA PHE A 42 3.49 -4.61 22.51
C PHE A 42 3.40 -5.45 21.24
N ILE A 43 2.71 -6.58 21.35
CA ILE A 43 2.44 -7.51 20.25
C ILE A 43 0.94 -7.77 20.21
N GLY A 44 0.34 -7.80 19.04
CA GLY A 44 -1.09 -8.06 18.87
C GLY A 44 -1.42 -8.27 17.39
N GLY A 45 -2.70 -8.18 17.08
CA GLY A 45 -3.21 -8.36 15.73
C GLY A 45 -4.34 -9.39 15.70
N PRO A 46 -4.83 -9.77 14.51
CA PRO A 46 -5.99 -10.64 14.38
C PRO A 46 -5.86 -11.98 15.07
N ALA A 47 -4.70 -12.64 15.00
CA ALA A 47 -4.47 -13.92 15.69
C ALA A 47 -4.73 -13.81 17.21
N TYR A 48 -4.34 -12.69 17.81
CA TYR A 48 -4.47 -12.46 19.24
C TYR A 48 -5.91 -12.18 19.66
N TYR A 49 -6.67 -11.35 18.91
CA TYR A 49 -8.06 -11.10 19.27
C TYR A 49 -8.99 -12.25 18.89
N MET A 50 -8.69 -13.05 17.86
CA MET A 50 -9.40 -14.30 17.59
C MET A 50 -9.22 -15.30 18.75
N ARG A 51 -8.00 -15.44 19.28
CA ARG A 51 -7.73 -16.32 20.42
C ARG A 51 -8.38 -15.82 21.70
N LYS A 52 -8.21 -14.53 22.04
CA LYS A 52 -8.66 -13.98 23.34
C LYS A 52 -10.12 -13.52 23.33
N GLY A 53 -10.56 -12.86 22.26
CA GLY A 53 -11.90 -12.29 22.12
C GLY A 53 -12.93 -13.34 21.71
N LEU A 54 -12.67 -14.07 20.62
CA LEU A 54 -13.55 -15.13 20.13
C LEU A 54 -13.35 -16.47 20.84
N LYS A 55 -12.26 -16.63 21.60
CA LYS A 55 -11.86 -17.90 22.23
C LYS A 55 -11.69 -19.05 21.22
N GLN A 56 -11.28 -18.71 19.99
CA GLN A 56 -11.06 -19.65 18.87
C GLN A 56 -9.57 -19.68 18.48
N PRO A 57 -8.71 -20.44 19.19
CA PRO A 57 -7.28 -20.44 18.93
C PRO A 57 -6.90 -20.98 17.55
N TRP A 58 -7.70 -21.92 16.99
CA TRP A 58 -7.46 -22.47 15.65
C TRP A 58 -7.63 -21.42 14.55
N MET A 59 -8.60 -20.49 14.68
CA MET A 59 -8.76 -19.39 13.74
C MET A 59 -7.55 -18.45 13.77
N GLY A 60 -7.05 -18.15 14.98
CA GLY A 60 -5.82 -17.35 15.12
C GLY A 60 -4.61 -18.02 14.50
N ALA A 61 -4.46 -19.33 14.65
CA ALA A 61 -3.37 -20.10 14.04
C ALA A 61 -3.49 -20.13 12.50
N LEU A 62 -4.68 -20.39 11.97
CA LEU A 62 -4.93 -20.36 10.54
C LEU A 62 -4.62 -18.97 9.95
N PHE A 63 -5.12 -17.90 10.59
CA PHE A 63 -4.82 -16.53 10.17
C PHE A 63 -3.31 -16.28 10.17
N ALA A 64 -2.59 -16.67 11.22
CA ALA A 64 -1.15 -16.45 11.35
C ALA A 64 -0.36 -17.16 10.22
N VAL A 65 -0.75 -18.37 9.82
CA VAL A 65 -0.14 -19.07 8.69
C VAL A 65 -0.43 -18.33 7.37
N LEU A 66 -1.69 -17.97 7.12
CA LEU A 66 -2.10 -17.32 5.89
C LEU A 66 -1.43 -15.95 5.71
N ILE A 67 -1.38 -15.11 6.76
CA ILE A 67 -0.77 -13.79 6.65
C ILE A 67 0.75 -13.89 6.47
N THR A 68 1.40 -14.87 7.09
CA THR A 68 2.84 -15.10 6.92
C THR A 68 3.14 -15.48 5.47
N ILE A 69 2.36 -16.37 4.86
CA ILE A 69 2.54 -16.74 3.45
C ILE A 69 2.24 -15.55 2.54
N THR A 70 1.14 -14.86 2.76
CA THR A 70 0.69 -13.76 1.89
C THR A 70 1.67 -12.59 1.92
N PHE A 71 2.00 -12.07 3.10
CA PHE A 71 2.85 -10.89 3.22
C PHE A 71 4.34 -11.23 3.22
N GLY A 72 4.73 -12.37 3.80
CA GLY A 72 6.13 -12.81 3.78
C GLY A 72 6.64 -13.17 2.37
N PHE A 73 5.78 -13.69 1.49
CA PHE A 73 6.17 -14.09 0.14
C PHE A 73 5.48 -13.28 -0.96
N ALA A 74 4.15 -13.38 -1.09
CA ALA A 74 3.45 -12.85 -2.25
C ALA A 74 3.55 -11.30 -2.35
N PHE A 75 3.23 -10.58 -1.29
CA PHE A 75 3.33 -9.12 -1.29
C PHE A 75 4.77 -8.64 -1.42
N ASN A 76 5.73 -9.27 -0.74
CA ASN A 76 7.14 -8.92 -0.89
C ASN A 76 7.66 -9.15 -2.31
N SER A 77 7.24 -10.23 -2.97
CA SER A 77 7.59 -10.48 -4.38
C SER A 77 7.06 -9.39 -5.30
N VAL A 78 5.81 -8.92 -5.09
CA VAL A 78 5.23 -7.82 -5.87
C VAL A 78 6.01 -6.52 -5.65
N GLN A 79 6.32 -6.17 -4.40
CA GLN A 79 7.07 -4.95 -4.07
C GLN A 79 8.48 -4.98 -4.67
N SER A 80 9.21 -6.08 -4.48
CA SER A 80 10.55 -6.25 -5.02
C SER A 80 10.58 -6.20 -6.55
N ASN A 81 9.67 -6.92 -7.22
CA ASN A 81 9.58 -6.91 -8.67
C ASN A 81 9.25 -5.51 -9.23
N THR A 82 8.31 -4.80 -8.60
CA THR A 82 7.93 -3.44 -9.02
C THR A 82 9.10 -2.46 -8.87
N LEU A 83 9.86 -2.60 -7.79
CA LEU A 83 11.04 -1.77 -7.56
C LEU A 83 12.15 -2.07 -8.57
N CYS A 84 12.44 -3.36 -8.83
CA CYS A 84 13.42 -3.74 -9.86
C CYS A 84 13.02 -3.19 -11.24
N ALA A 85 11.75 -3.33 -11.64
CA ALA A 85 11.26 -2.80 -12.91
C ALA A 85 11.35 -1.26 -13.00
N ALA A 86 11.17 -0.54 -11.88
CA ALA A 86 11.33 0.92 -11.86
C ALA A 86 12.79 1.35 -12.05
N PHE A 87 13.73 0.63 -11.43
CA PHE A 87 15.16 0.92 -11.58
C PHE A 87 15.71 0.50 -12.96
N GLU A 88 15.21 -0.60 -13.52
CA GLU A 88 15.52 -0.96 -14.90
C GLU A 88 15.02 0.13 -15.85
N GLY A 89 13.79 0.59 -15.74
CA GLY A 89 13.22 1.63 -16.59
C GLY A 89 13.90 3.00 -16.47
N ALA A 90 14.39 3.37 -15.27
CA ALA A 90 15.02 4.67 -15.03
C ALA A 90 16.54 4.69 -15.29
N PHE A 91 17.24 3.60 -14.99
CA PHE A 91 18.70 3.54 -14.96
C PHE A 91 19.29 2.39 -15.77
N GLY A 92 18.48 1.47 -16.29
CA GLY A 92 18.95 0.29 -16.99
C GLY A 92 19.62 -0.76 -16.09
N PHE A 93 19.38 -0.73 -14.76
CA PHE A 93 19.99 -1.68 -13.85
C PHE A 93 19.35 -3.05 -13.95
N ASP A 94 20.19 -4.10 -13.87
CA ASP A 94 19.73 -5.49 -13.83
C ASP A 94 18.92 -5.80 -12.56
N HIS A 95 17.86 -6.58 -12.70
CA HIS A 95 16.97 -6.97 -11.60
C HIS A 95 17.69 -7.68 -10.45
N ALA A 96 18.71 -8.52 -10.75
CA ALA A 96 19.45 -9.25 -9.73
C ALA A 96 20.31 -8.31 -8.88
N VAL A 97 20.91 -7.29 -9.50
CA VAL A 97 21.69 -6.28 -8.79
C VAL A 97 20.81 -5.46 -7.85
N VAL A 98 19.69 -4.94 -8.35
CA VAL A 98 18.74 -4.17 -7.55
C VAL A 98 18.18 -5.02 -6.42
N GLY A 99 17.74 -6.25 -6.71
CA GLY A 99 17.24 -7.20 -5.71
C GLY A 99 18.27 -7.53 -4.63
N GLY A 100 19.54 -7.70 -5.01
CA GLY A 100 20.64 -7.93 -4.07
C GLY A 100 20.85 -6.74 -3.11
N ILE A 101 20.83 -5.51 -3.64
CA ILE A 101 20.95 -4.29 -2.83
C ILE A 101 19.78 -4.16 -1.84
N ILE A 102 18.54 -4.35 -2.32
CA ILE A 102 17.34 -4.28 -1.48
C ILE A 102 17.44 -5.32 -0.36
N THR A 103 17.83 -6.55 -0.69
CA THR A 103 17.99 -7.62 0.30
C THR A 103 19.01 -7.26 1.36
N ALA A 104 20.20 -6.79 0.97
CA ALA A 104 21.25 -6.39 1.89
C ALA A 104 20.79 -5.25 2.84
N LEU A 105 20.13 -4.22 2.30
CA LEU A 105 19.56 -3.12 3.08
C LEU A 105 18.48 -3.61 4.04
N THR A 106 17.58 -4.47 3.57
CA THR A 106 16.49 -5.04 4.38
C THR A 106 17.07 -5.82 5.56
N LEU A 107 18.01 -6.71 5.32
CA LEU A 107 18.68 -7.48 6.38
C LEU A 107 19.32 -6.57 7.41
N THR A 108 20.04 -5.51 6.98
CA THR A 108 20.70 -4.57 7.87
C THR A 108 19.73 -3.88 8.83
N ILE A 109 18.49 -3.61 8.39
CA ILE A 109 17.48 -2.96 9.23
C ILE A 109 16.77 -3.96 10.12
N ILE A 110 16.41 -5.13 9.58
CA ILE A 110 15.67 -6.18 10.30
C ILE A 110 16.43 -6.65 11.54
N PHE A 111 17.76 -6.83 11.45
CA PHE A 111 18.58 -7.19 12.61
C PHE A 111 18.54 -6.16 13.75
N GLY A 112 18.06 -4.95 13.50
CA GLY A 112 17.81 -3.94 14.53
C GLY A 112 16.45 -4.03 15.23
N GLY A 113 15.60 -5.00 14.84
CA GLY A 113 14.28 -5.24 15.42
C GLY A 113 13.22 -4.19 15.07
N VAL A 114 12.00 -4.38 15.60
CA VAL A 114 10.81 -3.56 15.30
C VAL A 114 11.01 -2.06 15.57
N GLN A 115 11.77 -1.70 16.58
CA GLN A 115 12.02 -0.28 16.91
C GLN A 115 12.84 0.42 15.84
N ARG A 116 13.82 -0.28 15.24
CA ARG A 116 14.62 0.25 14.15
C ARG A 116 13.80 0.40 12.87
N ILE A 117 12.97 -0.61 12.57
CA ILE A 117 12.01 -0.56 11.46
C ILE A 117 11.09 0.65 11.61
N ALA A 118 10.47 0.82 12.78
CA ALA A 118 9.58 1.95 13.06
C ALA A 118 10.29 3.30 12.93
N LYS A 119 11.52 3.43 13.46
CA LYS A 119 12.30 4.67 13.37
C LYS A 119 12.65 5.03 11.93
N VAL A 120 13.09 4.06 11.14
CA VAL A 120 13.44 4.27 9.72
C VAL A 120 12.19 4.68 8.93
N SER A 121 11.10 3.94 9.06
CA SER A 121 9.84 4.22 8.38
C SER A 121 9.23 5.57 8.79
N SER A 122 9.31 5.96 10.06
CA SER A 122 8.77 7.24 10.54
C SER A 122 9.46 8.48 9.96
N ILE A 123 10.68 8.33 9.47
CA ILE A 123 11.43 9.42 8.81
C ILE A 123 11.21 9.38 7.29
N ILE A 124 11.37 8.20 6.70
CA ILE A 124 11.33 8.02 5.24
C ILE A 124 9.93 8.30 4.68
N VAL A 125 8.89 7.71 5.28
CA VAL A 125 7.53 7.75 4.72
C VAL A 125 6.96 9.18 4.63
N PRO A 126 7.03 10.04 5.65
CA PRO A 126 6.52 11.40 5.53
C PRO A 126 7.26 12.26 4.50
N ILE A 127 8.59 12.16 4.44
CA ILE A 127 9.41 12.95 3.48
C ILE A 127 9.01 12.59 2.06
N MET A 128 8.92 11.31 1.77
CA MET A 128 8.58 10.79 0.47
C MET A 128 7.13 11.09 0.08
N ALA A 129 6.18 10.88 0.99
CA ALA A 129 4.78 11.16 0.75
C ALA A 129 4.55 12.65 0.45
N LEU A 130 5.17 13.54 1.23
CA LEU A 130 5.09 14.99 1.00
C LEU A 130 5.72 15.39 -0.34
N GLY A 131 6.87 14.83 -0.70
CA GLY A 131 7.52 15.07 -1.98
C GLY A 131 6.65 14.62 -3.17
N TYR A 132 6.03 13.44 -3.04
CA TYR A 132 5.14 12.90 -4.07
C TYR A 132 3.86 13.73 -4.22
N ILE A 133 3.23 14.11 -3.11
CA ILE A 133 2.03 14.97 -3.09
C ILE A 133 2.37 16.34 -3.67
N ALA A 134 3.51 16.94 -3.30
CA ALA A 134 3.92 18.25 -3.81
C ALA A 134 4.09 18.22 -5.34
N LEU A 135 4.75 17.19 -5.88
CA LEU A 135 4.89 17.03 -7.32
C LEU A 135 3.52 16.86 -8.01
N ALA A 136 2.66 16.00 -7.46
CA ALA A 136 1.33 15.81 -8.02
C ALA A 136 0.49 17.10 -8.00
N LEU A 137 0.58 17.90 -6.93
CA LEU A 137 -0.08 19.20 -6.85
C LEU A 137 0.45 20.18 -7.91
N ILE A 138 1.76 20.19 -8.15
CA ILE A 138 2.34 21.03 -9.23
C ILE A 138 1.74 20.62 -10.57
N ILE A 139 1.68 19.32 -10.90
CA ILE A 139 1.11 18.82 -12.14
C ILE A 139 -0.38 19.20 -12.26
N VAL A 140 -1.16 19.02 -11.18
CA VAL A 140 -2.57 19.42 -11.15
C VAL A 140 -2.74 20.92 -11.40
N LEU A 141 -1.89 21.75 -10.78
CA LEU A 141 -1.94 23.21 -10.97
C LEU A 141 -1.57 23.64 -12.39
N LEU A 142 -0.59 22.98 -13.01
CA LEU A 142 -0.21 23.22 -14.39
C LEU A 142 -1.34 22.84 -15.37
N ASN A 143 -2.08 21.77 -15.05
CA ASN A 143 -3.18 21.23 -15.87
C ASN A 143 -4.57 21.56 -15.30
N ILE A 144 -4.70 22.64 -14.52
CA ILE A 144 -5.94 22.97 -13.78
C ILE A 144 -7.18 23.12 -14.68
N LYS A 145 -6.98 23.54 -15.93
CA LYS A 145 -8.06 23.69 -16.91
C LYS A 145 -8.64 22.36 -17.36
N GLU A 146 -7.85 21.30 -17.32
CA GLU A 146 -8.25 19.93 -17.71
C GLU A 146 -8.88 19.15 -16.57
N LEU A 147 -8.71 19.63 -15.32
CA LEU A 147 -9.21 18.94 -14.12
C LEU A 147 -10.72 18.61 -14.17
N PRO A 148 -11.63 19.53 -14.59
CA PRO A 148 -13.04 19.20 -14.72
C PRO A 148 -13.31 18.08 -15.74
N GLY A 149 -12.56 18.05 -16.85
CA GLY A 149 -12.64 17.01 -17.86
C GLY A 149 -12.20 15.65 -17.33
N VAL A 150 -11.09 15.60 -16.60
CA VAL A 150 -10.59 14.36 -15.97
C VAL A 150 -11.57 13.83 -14.92
N LEU A 151 -12.17 14.71 -14.10
CA LEU A 151 -13.20 14.29 -13.14
C LEU A 151 -14.45 13.76 -13.83
N ALA A 152 -14.91 14.42 -14.90
CA ALA A 152 -16.04 13.95 -15.71
C ALA A 152 -15.72 12.59 -16.36
N LEU A 153 -14.49 12.40 -16.84
CA LEU A 153 -14.01 11.13 -17.40
C LEU A 153 -14.04 10.00 -16.35
N ILE A 154 -13.55 10.27 -15.13
CA ILE A 154 -13.57 9.29 -14.03
C ILE A 154 -15.02 8.88 -13.71
N VAL A 155 -15.91 9.84 -13.52
CA VAL A 155 -17.31 9.58 -13.18
C VAL A 155 -18.05 8.91 -14.34
N GLY A 156 -17.88 9.40 -15.59
CA GLY A 156 -18.53 8.84 -16.78
C GLY A 156 -18.16 7.37 -16.99
N HIS A 157 -16.89 7.00 -16.83
CA HIS A 157 -16.44 5.62 -16.97
C HIS A 157 -16.82 4.75 -15.75
N ALA A 158 -17.02 5.33 -14.56
CA ALA A 158 -17.45 4.58 -13.39
C ALA A 158 -18.86 4.02 -13.55
N PHE A 159 -19.74 4.76 -14.23
CA PHE A 159 -21.15 4.38 -14.44
C PHE A 159 -21.46 3.91 -15.86
N GLY A 160 -20.44 3.81 -16.72
CA GLY A 160 -20.58 3.23 -18.06
C GLY A 160 -21.39 4.08 -19.04
N TRP A 161 -21.49 5.39 -18.85
CA TRP A 161 -22.27 6.29 -19.70
C TRP A 161 -21.78 6.32 -21.16
N GLU A 162 -20.50 6.01 -21.39
CA GLU A 162 -19.91 5.94 -22.72
C GLU A 162 -19.76 4.50 -23.26
N GLN A 163 -20.02 3.48 -22.42
CA GLN A 163 -19.89 2.07 -22.79
C GLN A 163 -21.26 1.40 -22.76
N ALA A 164 -21.86 1.24 -23.90
CA ALA A 164 -23.21 0.65 -24.09
C ALA A 164 -23.35 -0.83 -23.68
N LEU A 165 -22.35 -1.44 -23.07
CA LEU A 165 -22.34 -2.86 -22.69
C LEU A 165 -21.97 -3.00 -21.20
N GLY A 166 -22.89 -3.52 -20.41
CA GLY A 166 -22.81 -3.68 -18.94
C GLY A 166 -21.59 -4.41 -18.35
N GLY A 167 -20.66 -4.92 -19.17
CA GLY A 167 -19.39 -5.48 -18.72
C GLY A 167 -18.38 -4.45 -18.22
N GLY A 168 -18.43 -3.20 -18.70
CA GLY A 168 -17.47 -2.14 -18.35
C GLY A 168 -17.61 -1.67 -16.92
N VAL A 169 -18.83 -1.46 -16.41
CA VAL A 169 -19.10 -1.01 -15.02
C VAL A 169 -18.66 -2.05 -14.00
N GLY A 170 -19.01 -3.32 -14.22
CA GLY A 170 -18.61 -4.40 -13.32
C GLY A 170 -17.09 -4.57 -13.24
N MET A 171 -16.39 -4.40 -14.35
CA MET A 171 -14.93 -4.44 -14.39
C MET A 171 -14.30 -3.22 -13.67
N ALA A 172 -14.83 -2.01 -13.90
CA ALA A 172 -14.35 -0.81 -13.22
C ALA A 172 -14.53 -0.93 -11.69
N LEU A 173 -15.71 -1.38 -11.26
CA LEU A 173 -16.04 -1.67 -9.86
C LEU A 173 -15.05 -2.70 -9.27
N MET A 174 -14.91 -3.86 -9.92
CA MET A 174 -14.03 -4.93 -9.44
C MET A 174 -12.55 -4.48 -9.34
N GLN A 175 -12.06 -3.76 -10.33
CA GLN A 175 -10.68 -3.27 -10.31
C GLN A 175 -10.49 -2.13 -9.30
N GLY A 176 -11.46 -1.23 -9.16
CA GLY A 176 -11.44 -0.19 -8.14
C GLY A 176 -11.37 -0.79 -6.73
N ILE A 177 -12.21 -1.78 -6.44
CA ILE A 177 -12.19 -2.50 -5.16
C ILE A 177 -10.84 -3.20 -4.95
N LYS A 178 -10.37 -3.98 -5.92
CA LYS A 178 -9.09 -4.70 -5.81
C LYS A 178 -7.91 -3.76 -5.57
N ARG A 179 -7.85 -2.63 -6.29
CA ARG A 179 -6.76 -1.66 -6.16
C ARG A 179 -6.83 -0.87 -4.86
N GLY A 180 -8.03 -0.46 -4.44
CA GLY A 180 -8.23 0.22 -3.16
C GLY A 180 -7.81 -0.66 -1.99
N LEU A 181 -8.33 -1.87 -1.89
CA LEU A 181 -7.99 -2.82 -0.82
C LEU A 181 -6.51 -3.24 -0.84
N PHE A 182 -5.91 -3.39 -2.03
CA PHE A 182 -4.48 -3.71 -2.14
C PHE A 182 -3.60 -2.57 -1.62
N SER A 183 -4.02 -1.31 -1.83
CA SER A 183 -3.26 -0.12 -1.41
C SER A 183 -3.34 0.12 0.09
N ASN A 184 -4.56 0.16 0.63
CA ASN A 184 -4.79 0.54 2.04
C ASN A 184 -4.86 -0.63 3.02
N GLU A 185 -4.87 -1.87 2.52
CA GLU A 185 -4.92 -3.12 3.28
C GLU A 185 -6.07 -3.21 4.31
N ALA A 186 -7.09 -2.36 4.19
CA ALA A 186 -8.20 -2.29 5.14
C ALA A 186 -9.02 -3.59 5.13
N GLY A 187 -9.21 -4.18 6.29
CA GLY A 187 -9.92 -5.45 6.45
C GLY A 187 -9.08 -6.71 6.12
N MET A 188 -7.81 -6.55 5.72
CA MET A 188 -6.91 -7.69 5.44
C MET A 188 -6.22 -8.23 6.70
N GLY A 189 -6.31 -7.51 7.80
CA GLY A 189 -5.70 -7.92 9.07
C GLY A 189 -4.19 -7.71 9.17
N SER A 190 -3.57 -7.07 8.18
CA SER A 190 -2.12 -6.77 8.16
C SER A 190 -1.78 -5.58 9.08
N ALA A 191 -2.40 -4.42 8.83
CA ALA A 191 -2.19 -3.20 9.59
C ALA A 191 -2.37 -3.36 11.12
N PRO A 192 -3.35 -4.14 11.64
CA PRO A 192 -3.52 -4.38 13.06
C PRO A 192 -2.31 -4.97 13.77
N ASN A 193 -1.45 -5.73 13.07
CA ASN A 193 -0.23 -6.29 13.68
C ASN A 193 0.74 -5.18 14.11
N VAL A 194 0.94 -4.18 13.26
CA VAL A 194 1.76 -3.00 13.60
C VAL A 194 0.99 -2.06 14.52
N ALA A 195 -0.29 -1.83 14.29
CA ALA A 195 -1.12 -0.97 15.12
C ALA A 195 -1.08 -1.38 16.61
N ALA A 196 -0.98 -2.68 16.90
CA ALA A 196 -0.87 -3.20 18.27
C ALA A 196 0.41 -2.76 18.99
N THR A 197 1.50 -2.47 18.28
CA THR A 197 2.79 -2.10 18.87
C THR A 197 2.75 -0.71 19.53
N ALA A 198 1.85 0.15 19.07
CA ALA A 198 1.77 1.53 19.52
C ALA A 198 1.36 1.63 20.99
N HIS A 199 2.01 2.56 21.71
CA HIS A 199 1.62 2.93 23.07
C HIS A 199 0.65 4.11 22.99
N VAL A 200 -0.63 3.85 23.18
CA VAL A 200 -1.69 4.86 23.15
C VAL A 200 -2.49 4.86 24.45
N SER A 201 -3.01 6.01 24.83
CA SER A 201 -3.82 6.16 26.05
C SER A 201 -5.20 5.49 25.96
N HIS A 202 -5.70 5.25 24.75
CA HIS A 202 -6.99 4.58 24.52
C HIS A 202 -6.98 3.83 23.17
N PRO A 203 -7.49 2.59 23.09
CA PRO A 203 -7.48 1.79 21.85
C PRO A 203 -8.09 2.48 20.64
N VAL A 204 -9.17 3.23 20.81
CA VAL A 204 -9.88 3.98 19.76
C VAL A 204 -8.97 5.00 19.05
N LYS A 205 -8.01 5.60 19.76
CA LYS A 205 -7.05 6.54 19.14
C LYS A 205 -6.28 5.87 18.00
N GLN A 206 -5.85 4.63 18.21
CA GLN A 206 -5.14 3.90 17.15
C GLN A 206 -6.07 3.52 16.02
N GLY A 207 -7.32 3.17 16.30
CA GLY A 207 -8.33 2.96 15.25
C GLY A 207 -8.52 4.20 14.38
N LEU A 208 -8.65 5.39 14.97
CA LEU A 208 -8.76 6.67 14.25
C LEU A 208 -7.51 6.99 13.42
N ILE A 209 -6.32 6.73 13.96
CA ILE A 209 -5.06 6.93 13.23
C ILE A 209 -5.00 6.04 11.98
N GLN A 210 -5.39 4.78 12.11
CA GLN A 210 -5.41 3.85 10.96
C GLN A 210 -6.49 4.23 9.94
N THR A 211 -7.65 4.71 10.37
CA THR A 211 -8.67 5.29 9.49
C THR A 211 -8.12 6.46 8.68
N LEU A 212 -7.40 7.37 9.34
CA LEU A 212 -6.73 8.48 8.68
C LEU A 212 -5.67 8.00 7.68
N GLY A 213 -4.96 6.91 8.04
CA GLY A 213 -4.01 6.25 7.14
C GLY A 213 -4.65 5.78 5.84
N VAL A 214 -5.80 5.09 5.93
CA VAL A 214 -6.58 4.64 4.75
C VAL A 214 -6.98 5.81 3.85
N PHE A 215 -7.45 6.92 4.44
CA PHE A 215 -7.80 8.12 3.67
C PHE A 215 -6.58 8.75 3.02
N THR A 216 -5.50 8.91 3.75
CA THR A 216 -4.25 9.51 3.22
C THR A 216 -3.69 8.67 2.07
N ASP A 217 -3.61 7.36 2.23
CA ASP A 217 -3.11 6.47 1.20
C ASP A 217 -4.00 6.51 -0.06
N THR A 218 -5.28 6.24 0.09
CA THR A 218 -6.14 5.98 -1.07
C THR A 218 -6.73 7.26 -1.65
N LEU A 219 -7.26 8.18 -0.81
CA LEU A 219 -7.88 9.40 -1.32
C LEU A 219 -6.87 10.48 -1.71
N ILE A 220 -5.64 10.44 -1.17
CA ILE A 220 -4.61 11.42 -1.52
C ILE A 220 -3.56 10.79 -2.43
N ILE A 221 -2.76 9.83 -1.95
CA ILE A 221 -1.60 9.31 -2.69
C ILE A 221 -2.02 8.60 -3.99
N CYS A 222 -3.00 7.68 -3.92
CA CYS A 222 -3.47 6.98 -5.11
C CYS A 222 -4.16 7.92 -6.10
N THR A 223 -4.87 8.95 -5.63
CA THR A 223 -5.48 9.97 -6.49
C THR A 223 -4.43 10.82 -7.17
N CYS A 224 -3.34 11.19 -6.47
CA CYS A 224 -2.20 11.87 -7.08
C CYS A 224 -1.65 11.06 -8.26
N THR A 225 -1.42 9.76 -8.08
CA THR A 225 -0.95 8.87 -9.15
C THR A 225 -1.94 8.79 -10.30
N ALA A 226 -3.23 8.69 -10.01
CA ALA A 226 -4.27 8.64 -11.03
C ALA A 226 -4.30 9.94 -11.87
N PHE A 227 -4.21 11.10 -11.23
CA PHE A 227 -4.18 12.39 -11.93
C PHE A 227 -2.92 12.55 -12.77
N ILE A 228 -1.74 12.22 -12.26
CA ILE A 228 -0.49 12.24 -13.03
C ILE A 228 -0.65 11.43 -14.33
N ILE A 229 -1.22 10.22 -14.26
CA ILE A 229 -1.43 9.38 -15.43
C ILE A 229 -2.47 9.96 -16.37
N LEU A 230 -3.58 10.49 -15.86
CA LEU A 230 -4.69 10.97 -16.66
C LEU A 230 -4.39 12.33 -17.36
N PHE A 231 -3.62 13.21 -16.74
CA PHE A 231 -3.17 14.47 -17.38
C PHE A 231 -2.10 14.25 -18.43
N SER A 232 -1.22 13.27 -18.25
CA SER A 232 -0.08 13.04 -19.15
C SER A 232 -0.46 12.59 -20.56
N GLY A 233 -1.73 12.22 -20.80
CA GLY A 233 -2.17 11.62 -22.07
C GLY A 233 -1.49 10.28 -22.39
N ALA A 234 -0.87 9.62 -21.41
CA ALA A 234 -0.22 8.33 -21.61
C ALA A 234 -1.25 7.29 -22.13
N PRO A 235 -0.89 6.48 -23.12
CA PRO A 235 -1.81 5.50 -23.70
C PRO A 235 -2.23 4.46 -22.65
N LEU A 236 -3.55 4.31 -22.49
CA LEU A 236 -4.15 3.34 -21.57
C LEU A 236 -4.51 2.03 -22.29
N ASP A 237 -3.80 1.69 -23.34
CA ASP A 237 -4.03 0.54 -24.24
C ASP A 237 -3.42 -0.78 -23.74
N GLY A 238 -2.65 -0.73 -22.60
CA GLY A 238 -1.98 -1.88 -22.00
C GLY A 238 -0.60 -2.18 -22.59
N SER A 239 -0.10 -1.37 -23.49
CA SER A 239 1.27 -1.46 -23.97
C SER A 239 2.29 -1.28 -22.86
N THR A 240 1.99 -0.41 -21.89
CA THR A 240 2.77 -0.19 -20.68
C THR A 240 1.93 -0.47 -19.42
N ASN A 241 2.50 -1.10 -18.42
CA ASN A 241 1.78 -1.55 -17.22
C ASN A 241 2.48 -1.14 -15.93
N GLY A 242 1.69 -1.02 -14.86
CA GLY A 242 2.21 -0.81 -13.51
C GLY A 242 3.06 0.45 -13.38
N VAL A 243 4.26 0.32 -12.83
CA VAL A 243 5.16 1.44 -12.57
C VAL A 243 5.66 2.11 -13.85
N GLN A 244 5.86 1.35 -14.92
CA GLN A 244 6.32 1.90 -16.21
C GLN A 244 5.32 2.92 -16.75
N LEU A 245 4.01 2.69 -16.61
CA LEU A 245 2.99 3.65 -16.99
C LEU A 245 3.14 4.98 -16.21
N THR A 246 3.41 4.91 -14.90
CA THR A 246 3.64 6.11 -14.08
C THR A 246 4.94 6.82 -14.48
N GLN A 247 5.99 6.07 -14.80
CA GLN A 247 7.25 6.64 -15.28
C GLN A 247 7.07 7.34 -16.64
N HIS A 248 6.36 6.72 -17.56
CA HIS A 248 6.01 7.35 -18.85
C HIS A 248 5.18 8.61 -18.67
N ALA A 249 4.14 8.53 -17.80
CA ALA A 249 3.29 9.67 -17.49
C ALA A 249 4.10 10.86 -16.95
N LEU A 250 4.95 10.63 -15.97
CA LEU A 250 5.79 11.68 -15.43
C LEU A 250 6.84 12.18 -16.42
N THR A 251 7.39 11.29 -17.26
CA THR A 251 8.34 11.70 -18.30
C THR A 251 7.68 12.62 -19.32
N ASN A 252 6.42 12.41 -19.65
CA ASN A 252 5.66 13.31 -20.52
C ASN A 252 5.45 14.69 -19.89
N GLU A 253 5.22 14.76 -18.57
CA GLU A 253 4.93 16.01 -17.85
C GLU A 253 6.18 16.84 -17.51
N ILE A 254 7.25 16.20 -17.04
CA ILE A 254 8.46 16.87 -16.51
C ILE A 254 9.77 16.42 -17.16
N GLY A 255 9.70 15.68 -18.26
CA GLY A 255 10.86 15.18 -18.98
C GLY A 255 11.54 13.97 -18.31
N PRO A 256 12.76 13.59 -18.74
CA PRO A 256 13.45 12.36 -18.28
C PRO A 256 13.64 12.24 -16.75
N SER A 257 13.66 13.37 -16.06
CA SER A 257 13.71 13.41 -14.58
C SER A 257 12.51 12.75 -13.91
N GLY A 258 11.36 12.64 -14.63
CA GLY A 258 10.16 12.00 -14.14
C GLY A 258 10.36 10.51 -13.83
N ALA A 259 11.00 9.77 -14.72
CA ALA A 259 11.28 8.35 -14.50
C ALA A 259 12.22 8.13 -13.31
N ILE A 260 13.23 8.98 -13.16
CA ILE A 260 14.16 8.93 -12.01
C ILE A 260 13.43 9.23 -10.70
N PHE A 261 12.59 10.27 -10.69
CA PHE A 261 11.79 10.62 -9.51
C PHE A 261 10.90 9.45 -9.07
N VAL A 262 10.18 8.81 -10.02
CA VAL A 262 9.34 7.63 -9.71
C VAL A 262 10.18 6.50 -9.13
N ALA A 263 11.34 6.19 -9.71
CA ALA A 263 12.19 5.11 -9.22
C ALA A 263 12.66 5.38 -7.78
N VAL A 264 13.09 6.61 -7.49
CA VAL A 264 13.54 7.01 -6.13
C VAL A 264 12.37 7.03 -5.14
N ALA A 265 11.23 7.61 -5.50
CA ALA A 265 10.04 7.63 -4.66
C ALA A 265 9.57 6.20 -4.36
N LEU A 266 9.50 5.36 -5.40
CA LEU A 266 9.09 3.97 -5.25
C LEU A 266 10.08 3.15 -4.42
N PHE A 267 11.39 3.44 -4.50
CA PHE A 267 12.36 2.80 -3.63
C PHE A 267 11.97 2.98 -2.15
N PHE A 268 11.67 4.18 -1.73
CA PHE A 268 11.28 4.42 -0.35
C PHE A 268 9.90 3.81 0.00
N PHE A 269 8.90 3.91 -0.89
CA PHE A 269 7.57 3.31 -0.68
C PHE A 269 7.64 1.78 -0.59
N ALA A 270 8.21 1.13 -1.58
CA ALA A 270 8.30 -0.32 -1.63
C ALA A 270 9.21 -0.87 -0.54
N PHE A 271 10.33 -0.19 -0.25
CA PHE A 271 11.25 -0.59 0.80
C PHE A 271 10.59 -0.54 2.19
N SER A 272 9.86 0.54 2.50
CA SER A 272 9.12 0.62 3.76
C SER A 272 8.03 -0.46 3.86
N SER A 273 7.38 -0.80 2.74
CA SER A 273 6.39 -1.89 2.69
C SER A 273 7.03 -3.26 2.93
N ILE A 274 8.21 -3.53 2.37
CA ILE A 274 8.96 -4.77 2.62
C ILE A 274 9.29 -4.92 4.11
N LEU A 275 9.71 -3.84 4.76
CA LEU A 275 9.98 -3.84 6.20
C LEU A 275 8.70 -4.07 7.03
N GLY A 276 7.58 -3.50 6.63
CA GLY A 276 6.27 -3.73 7.26
C GLY A 276 5.81 -5.17 7.11
N ASN A 277 5.91 -5.72 5.90
CA ASN A 277 5.54 -7.09 5.58
C ASN A 277 6.36 -8.12 6.37
N TYR A 278 7.67 -7.85 6.54
CA TYR A 278 8.50 -8.66 7.42
C TYR A 278 7.94 -8.70 8.84
N TYR A 279 7.57 -7.54 9.39
CA TYR A 279 7.02 -7.48 10.75
C TYR A 279 5.67 -8.22 10.87
N TYR A 280 4.82 -8.17 9.84
CA TYR A 280 3.58 -8.96 9.83
C TYR A 280 3.88 -10.46 9.92
N GLY A 281 4.86 -10.94 9.16
CA GLY A 281 5.33 -12.32 9.24
C GLY A 281 5.90 -12.65 10.62
N GLU A 282 6.82 -11.84 11.13
CA GLU A 282 7.45 -12.03 12.46
C GLU A 282 6.43 -12.12 13.59
N ALA A 283 5.48 -11.19 13.66
CA ALA A 283 4.46 -11.15 14.71
C ALA A 283 3.60 -12.43 14.72
N ASN A 284 3.30 -12.97 13.54
CA ASN A 284 2.47 -14.15 13.38
C ASN A 284 3.24 -15.47 13.54
N VAL A 285 4.49 -15.55 13.10
CA VAL A 285 5.37 -16.69 13.42
C VAL A 285 5.61 -16.77 14.94
N ARG A 286 5.83 -15.63 15.60
CA ARG A 286 5.96 -15.57 17.06
C ARG A 286 4.67 -16.03 17.78
N TYR A 287 3.49 -15.74 17.22
CA TYR A 287 2.23 -16.27 17.73
C TYR A 287 2.17 -17.80 17.68
N LEU A 288 2.66 -18.42 16.60
CA LEU A 288 2.63 -19.88 16.39
C LEU A 288 3.69 -20.63 17.23
N THR A 289 4.91 -20.10 17.26
CA THR A 289 6.09 -20.84 17.75
C THR A 289 6.58 -20.34 19.11
N HIS A 290 6.11 -19.18 19.55
CA HIS A 290 6.67 -18.43 20.69
C HIS A 290 8.16 -18.03 20.49
N LEU A 291 8.72 -18.23 19.28
CA LEU A 291 10.07 -17.85 18.88
C LEU A 291 10.05 -16.59 18.01
N SER A 292 11.16 -15.85 17.97
CA SER A 292 11.38 -14.78 17.00
C SER A 292 12.00 -15.35 15.73
N LEU A 293 11.66 -14.81 14.54
CA LEU A 293 12.26 -15.22 13.26
C LEU A 293 13.78 -15.05 13.21
N ILE A 294 14.34 -14.18 14.06
CA ILE A 294 15.81 -14.00 14.16
C ILE A 294 16.49 -15.24 14.81
N HIS A 295 15.72 -16.11 15.46
CA HIS A 295 16.22 -17.33 16.10
C HIS A 295 15.89 -18.60 15.32
N ILE A 296 15.26 -18.50 14.15
CA ILE A 296 15.03 -19.55 13.17
C ILE A 296 15.98 -19.35 11.97
#